data_ac8116f97001e5799d7bae78b1063794
#
_entry.id   ac8116f97001e5799d7bae78b1063794
#
_cell.length_a   1.000
_cell.length_b   1.000
_cell.length_c   1.000
_cell.angle_alpha   90.00
_cell.angle_beta   90.00
_cell.angle_gamma   90.00
#
_symmetry.space_group_name_H-M   'P 1'
#
loop_
_entity.id
_entity.type
_entity.pdbx_description
1 polymer ?
#
loop_
_entity_poly.entity_id
_entity_poly.type
_entity_poly.pdbx_seq_one_letter_code
_entity_poly.pdbx_strand_id
1 'polypeptide(L)'
;MKKGFTLIEIIAVVSLIAILGLIGTISITTILKNNRNEAYNLQINNIKEATKVWTSKRIYLLPDEEGSSITLKLAYLKQDGLIDKDIKNPKTEKLFSNDTLITATKKNNIYEFNVLTIDTDDNYDFQNKPQIILKGE
;
A
#
# COMPACT_ATOMS: atom_id res chain seq x y z
N MET A 1 -24.23 -14.64 -55.80
CA MET A 1 -23.04 -13.81 -56.06
C MET A 1 -22.45 -13.38 -54.72
N LYS A 2 -21.20 -13.63 -54.53
CA LYS A 2 -20.47 -13.12 -53.34
C LYS A 2 -20.11 -11.67 -53.60
N LYS A 3 -20.60 -10.73 -52.80
CA LYS A 3 -20.22 -9.34 -52.85
C LYS A 3 -19.03 -9.14 -51.91
N GLY A 4 -17.90 -8.64 -52.45
CA GLY A 4 -16.78 -8.22 -51.65
C GLY A 4 -16.99 -6.83 -51.05
N PHE A 5 -16.27 -6.55 -49.97
CA PHE A 5 -16.26 -5.21 -49.38
C PHE A 5 -15.61 -4.19 -50.31
N THR A 6 -16.15 -3.00 -50.34
CA THR A 6 -15.53 -1.91 -51.07
C THR A 6 -14.29 -1.39 -50.31
N LEU A 7 -13.34 -0.79 -51.05
CA LEU A 7 -12.14 -0.21 -50.41
C LEU A 7 -12.48 0.85 -49.36
N ILE A 8 -13.53 1.65 -49.64
CA ILE A 8 -13.98 2.68 -48.70
C ILE A 8 -14.57 2.10 -47.42
N GLU A 9 -15.28 0.97 -47.47
CA GLU A 9 -15.81 0.30 -46.32
C GLU A 9 -14.69 -0.21 -45.40
N ILE A 10 -13.65 -0.81 -45.97
CA ILE A 10 -12.50 -1.27 -45.21
C ILE A 10 -11.75 -0.13 -44.55
N ILE A 11 -11.51 0.96 -45.24
CA ILE A 11 -10.87 2.15 -44.68
C ILE A 11 -11.71 2.73 -43.54
N ALA A 12 -13.01 2.82 -43.71
CA ALA A 12 -13.90 3.32 -42.67
C ALA A 12 -13.85 2.44 -41.41
N VAL A 13 -13.89 1.12 -41.54
CA VAL A 13 -13.84 0.18 -40.41
C VAL A 13 -12.48 0.26 -39.70
N VAL A 14 -11.37 0.26 -40.44
CA VAL A 14 -10.02 0.36 -39.85
C VAL A 14 -9.83 1.69 -39.11
N SER A 15 -10.33 2.79 -39.69
CA SER A 15 -10.27 4.12 -39.06
C SER A 15 -11.08 4.13 -37.76
N LEU A 16 -12.26 3.53 -37.75
CA LEU A 16 -13.11 3.44 -36.54
C LEU A 16 -12.44 2.62 -35.42
N ILE A 17 -11.87 1.48 -35.77
CA ILE A 17 -11.15 0.61 -34.81
C ILE A 17 -9.93 1.35 -34.25
N ALA A 18 -9.19 2.09 -35.08
CA ALA A 18 -8.03 2.87 -34.63
C ALA A 18 -8.43 3.96 -33.61
N ILE A 19 -9.54 4.67 -33.87
CA ILE A 19 -10.04 5.70 -32.93
C ILE A 19 -10.48 5.07 -31.61
N LEU A 20 -11.24 4.00 -31.67
CA LEU A 20 -11.71 3.28 -30.47
C LEU A 20 -10.54 2.71 -29.66
N GLY A 21 -9.51 2.20 -30.32
CA GLY A 21 -8.28 1.71 -29.67
C GLY A 21 -7.55 2.79 -28.90
N LEU A 22 -7.43 4.00 -29.44
CA LEU A 22 -6.77 5.11 -28.77
C LEU A 22 -7.52 5.56 -27.51
N ILE A 23 -8.85 5.65 -27.57
CA ILE A 23 -9.67 6.06 -26.43
C ILE A 23 -9.61 5.00 -25.32
N GLY A 24 -9.66 3.73 -25.69
CA GLY A 24 -9.63 2.61 -24.76
C GLY A 24 -8.35 2.56 -23.91
N THR A 25 -7.20 2.79 -24.51
CA THR A 25 -5.90 2.69 -23.80
C THR A 25 -5.73 3.76 -22.73
N ILE A 26 -6.13 4.98 -23.00
CA ILE A 26 -6.02 6.09 -22.02
C ILE A 26 -6.93 5.82 -20.80
N SER A 27 -8.14 5.38 -21.03
CA SER A 27 -9.10 5.09 -19.96
C SER A 27 -8.63 3.94 -19.07
N ILE A 28 -8.11 2.86 -19.65
CA ILE A 28 -7.63 1.68 -18.92
C ILE A 28 -6.45 2.03 -18.01
N THR A 29 -5.46 2.78 -18.49
CA THR A 29 -4.30 3.14 -17.69
C THR A 29 -4.65 4.02 -16.50
N THR A 30 -5.60 4.92 -16.66
CA THR A 30 -6.08 5.79 -15.57
C THR A 30 -6.84 4.97 -14.52
N ILE A 31 -7.71 4.07 -14.93
CA ILE A 31 -8.46 3.19 -14.02
C ILE A 31 -7.49 2.30 -13.23
N LEU A 32 -6.51 1.69 -13.88
CA LEU A 32 -5.52 0.84 -13.22
C LEU A 32 -4.71 1.61 -12.19
N LYS A 33 -4.29 2.84 -12.53
CA LYS A 33 -3.56 3.70 -11.59
C LYS A 33 -4.40 4.06 -10.37
N ASN A 34 -5.67 4.42 -10.57
CA ASN A 34 -6.58 4.74 -9.47
C ASN A 34 -6.83 3.53 -8.58
N ASN A 35 -7.06 2.35 -9.16
CA ASN A 35 -7.26 1.11 -8.43
C ASN A 35 -6.02 0.74 -7.59
N ARG A 36 -4.82 0.92 -8.13
CA ARG A 36 -3.57 0.69 -7.39
C ARG A 36 -3.40 1.66 -6.23
N ASN A 37 -3.76 2.93 -6.42
CA ASN A 37 -3.73 3.93 -5.34
C ASN A 37 -4.72 3.59 -4.23
N GLU A 38 -5.93 3.20 -4.59
CA GLU A 38 -6.96 2.79 -3.64
C GLU A 38 -6.54 1.54 -2.87
N ALA A 39 -6.05 0.52 -3.57
CA ALA A 39 -5.52 -0.70 -2.96
C ALA A 39 -4.34 -0.40 -2.02
N TYR A 40 -3.45 0.51 -2.39
CA TYR A 40 -2.36 0.95 -1.52
C TYR A 40 -2.89 1.60 -0.23
N ASN A 41 -3.85 2.52 -0.34
CA ASN A 41 -4.45 3.17 0.82
C ASN A 41 -5.16 2.17 1.75
N LEU A 42 -5.82 1.14 1.18
CA LEU A 42 -6.40 0.05 1.96
C LEU A 42 -5.33 -0.73 2.73
N GLN A 43 -4.18 -1.02 2.11
CA GLN A 43 -3.08 -1.70 2.80
C GLN A 43 -2.49 -0.85 3.93
N ILE A 44 -2.31 0.46 3.70
CA ILE A 44 -1.86 1.38 4.74
C ILE A 44 -2.86 1.42 5.91
N ASN A 45 -4.15 1.46 5.63
CA ASN A 45 -5.18 1.43 6.67
C ASN A 45 -5.17 0.10 7.44
N ASN A 46 -4.98 -1.03 6.77
CA ASN A 46 -4.82 -2.34 7.42
C ASN A 46 -3.63 -2.35 8.37
N ILE A 47 -2.50 -1.78 7.97
CA ILE A 47 -1.32 -1.65 8.84
C ILE A 47 -1.63 -0.77 10.06
N LYS A 48 -2.32 0.35 9.87
CA LYS A 48 -2.73 1.23 10.97
C LYS A 48 -3.67 0.54 11.95
N GLU A 49 -4.67 -0.19 11.46
CA GLU A 49 -5.60 -0.94 12.31
C GLU A 49 -4.88 -2.08 13.07
N ALA A 50 -4.01 -2.82 12.40
CA ALA A 50 -3.16 -3.82 13.05
C ALA A 50 -2.27 -3.19 14.13
N THR A 51 -1.74 -2.00 13.89
CA THR A 51 -0.95 -1.25 14.88
C THR A 51 -1.78 -0.85 16.09
N LYS A 52 -3.02 -0.43 15.89
CA LYS A 52 -3.94 -0.14 17.01
C LYS A 52 -4.16 -1.37 17.88
N VAL A 53 -4.38 -2.53 17.28
CA VAL A 53 -4.52 -3.80 18.01
C VAL A 53 -3.24 -4.14 18.77
N TRP A 54 -2.10 -3.98 18.14
CA TRP A 54 -0.80 -4.26 18.75
C TRP A 54 -0.52 -3.34 19.94
N THR A 55 -0.75 -2.05 19.78
CA THR A 55 -0.54 -1.04 20.84
C THR A 55 -1.55 -1.14 21.97
N SER A 56 -2.78 -1.58 21.70
CA SER A 56 -3.79 -1.78 22.73
C SER A 56 -3.40 -2.84 23.78
N LYS A 57 -2.62 -3.82 23.37
CA LYS A 57 -2.04 -4.82 24.26
C LYS A 57 -0.78 -4.36 24.98
N ARG A 58 -0.22 -3.23 24.57
CA ARG A 58 1.07 -2.68 25.01
C ARG A 58 0.98 -1.19 25.30
N ILE A 59 -0.07 -0.77 25.99
CA ILE A 59 -0.35 0.64 26.32
C ILE A 59 0.86 1.30 27.00
N TYR A 60 1.63 0.54 27.77
CA TYR A 60 2.82 1.03 28.47
C TYR A 60 3.95 1.51 27.54
N LEU A 61 3.90 1.16 26.25
CA LEU A 61 4.85 1.63 25.24
C LEU A 61 4.42 2.94 24.58
N LEU A 62 3.15 3.30 24.68
CA LEU A 62 2.64 4.52 24.08
C LEU A 62 3.07 5.75 24.90
N PRO A 63 3.37 6.87 24.23
CA PRO A 63 3.76 8.09 24.93
C PRO A 63 2.58 8.68 25.70
N ASP A 64 2.86 9.15 26.91
CA ASP A 64 1.86 9.82 27.74
C ASP A 64 1.78 11.32 27.48
N GLU A 65 2.86 11.92 26.98
CA GLU A 65 2.95 13.35 26.73
C GLU A 65 2.42 13.74 25.36
N GLU A 66 1.75 14.87 25.32
CA GLU A 66 1.23 15.45 24.06
C GLU A 66 2.38 15.80 23.11
N GLY A 67 2.26 15.40 21.85
CA GLY A 67 3.27 15.60 20.83
C GLY A 67 4.38 14.54 20.82
N SER A 68 4.48 13.69 21.82
CA SER A 68 5.46 12.61 21.87
C SER A 68 5.06 11.46 20.96
N SER A 69 6.05 10.75 20.44
CA SER A 69 5.82 9.64 19.50
C SER A 69 6.73 8.46 19.77
N ILE A 70 6.23 7.28 19.46
CA ILE A 70 7.05 6.07 19.35
C ILE A 70 7.05 5.60 17.89
N THR A 71 8.14 4.97 17.50
CA THR A 71 8.26 4.36 16.17
C THR A 71 8.49 2.87 16.33
N LEU A 72 7.70 2.08 15.62
CA LEU A 72 7.85 0.63 15.57
C LEU A 72 8.01 0.15 14.13
N LYS A 73 8.58 -1.04 13.97
CA LYS A 73 8.78 -1.66 12.67
C LYS A 73 7.61 -2.58 12.31
N LEU A 74 7.29 -2.67 11.03
CA LEU A 74 6.26 -3.59 10.53
C LEU A 74 6.55 -5.06 10.91
N ALA A 75 7.80 -5.41 11.10
CA ALA A 75 8.23 -6.72 11.55
C ALA A 75 7.50 -7.20 12.82
N TYR A 76 7.20 -6.31 13.76
CA TYR A 76 6.47 -6.66 14.97
C TYR A 76 5.04 -7.13 14.68
N LEU A 77 4.36 -6.45 13.76
CA LEU A 77 2.99 -6.81 13.37
C LEU A 77 2.97 -8.13 12.61
N LYS A 78 3.95 -8.36 11.76
CA LYS A 78 4.12 -9.62 11.03
C LYS A 78 4.42 -10.78 11.98
N GLN A 79 5.29 -10.56 12.96
CA GLN A 79 5.68 -11.57 13.95
C GLN A 79 4.50 -11.98 14.82
N ASP A 80 3.64 -11.05 15.22
CA ASP A 80 2.44 -11.30 16.02
C ASP A 80 1.26 -11.82 15.19
N GLY A 81 1.42 -11.99 13.89
CA GLY A 81 0.39 -12.51 12.99
C GLY A 81 -0.75 -11.54 12.69
N LEU A 82 -0.57 -10.26 12.99
CA LEU A 82 -1.57 -9.20 12.73
C LEU A 82 -1.58 -8.74 11.28
N ILE A 83 -0.48 -8.94 10.58
CA ILE A 83 -0.29 -8.63 9.15
C ILE A 83 0.38 -9.84 8.48
N ASP A 84 0.00 -10.11 7.25
CA ASP A 84 0.62 -11.16 6.45
C ASP A 84 2.10 -10.88 6.21
N LYS A 85 2.94 -11.92 6.31
CA LYS A 85 4.38 -11.81 6.07
C LYS A 85 4.70 -11.35 4.65
N ASP A 86 3.87 -11.75 3.69
CA ASP A 86 4.03 -11.49 2.26
C ASP A 86 3.19 -10.29 1.78
N ILE A 87 2.85 -9.37 2.67
CA ILE A 87 2.08 -8.18 2.31
C ILE A 87 2.83 -7.35 1.25
N LYS A 88 2.14 -7.07 0.14
CA LYS A 88 2.72 -6.37 -1.01
C LYS A 88 2.18 -4.95 -1.15
N ASN A 89 3.04 -4.09 -1.66
CA ASN A 89 2.67 -2.76 -2.11
C ASN A 89 1.97 -2.85 -3.48
N PRO A 90 0.68 -2.51 -3.59
CA PRO A 90 -0.04 -2.61 -4.86
C PRO A 90 0.50 -1.71 -5.97
N LYS A 91 1.25 -0.67 -5.62
CA LYS A 91 1.85 0.26 -6.59
C LYS A 91 3.11 -0.30 -7.24
N THR A 92 3.93 -1.00 -6.47
CA THR A 92 5.25 -1.49 -6.91
C THR A 92 5.31 -3.00 -7.09
N GLU A 93 4.28 -3.72 -6.58
CA GLU A 93 4.21 -5.18 -6.53
C GLU A 93 5.31 -5.85 -5.68
N LYS A 94 6.12 -5.04 -5.01
CA LYS A 94 7.17 -5.49 -4.08
C LYS A 94 6.60 -5.73 -2.68
N LEU A 95 7.30 -6.51 -1.87
CA LEU A 95 6.94 -6.72 -0.48
C LEU A 95 7.17 -5.43 0.33
N PHE A 96 6.28 -5.17 1.30
CA PHE A 96 6.59 -4.19 2.34
C PHE A 96 7.69 -4.75 3.23
N SER A 97 8.80 -4.02 3.32
CA SER A 97 9.93 -4.39 4.17
C SER A 97 9.52 -4.47 5.64
N ASN A 98 10.15 -5.38 6.36
CA ASN A 98 10.07 -5.43 7.82
C ASN A 98 10.58 -4.15 8.50
N ASP A 99 11.41 -3.38 7.80
CA ASP A 99 11.92 -2.08 8.24
C ASP A 99 10.96 -0.91 7.98
N THR A 100 9.80 -1.16 7.38
CA THR A 100 8.74 -0.16 7.27
C THR A 100 8.42 0.40 8.64
N LEU A 101 8.47 1.72 8.78
CA LEU A 101 8.31 2.41 10.05
C LEU A 101 6.86 2.86 10.27
N ILE A 102 6.36 2.59 11.46
CA ILE A 102 5.04 3.05 11.88
C ILE A 102 5.24 3.93 13.11
N THR A 103 4.83 5.18 13.01
CA THR A 103 4.95 6.15 14.09
C THR A 103 3.59 6.38 14.72
N ALA A 104 3.48 6.17 16.03
CA ALA A 104 2.32 6.52 16.82
C ALA A 104 2.62 7.81 17.58
N THR A 105 1.89 8.87 17.29
CA THR A 105 2.05 10.19 17.91
C THR A 105 0.80 10.53 18.70
N LYS A 106 0.97 10.97 19.95
CA LYS A 106 -0.14 11.48 20.76
C LYS A 106 -0.48 12.89 20.35
N LYS A 107 -1.74 13.12 19.99
CA LYS A 107 -2.25 14.43 19.57
C LYS A 107 -3.70 14.61 19.99
N ASN A 108 -3.98 15.65 20.74
CA ASN A 108 -5.32 15.91 21.29
C ASN A 108 -5.91 14.71 22.06
N ASN A 109 -5.07 14.04 22.85
CA ASN A 109 -5.41 12.84 23.62
C ASN A 109 -5.81 11.62 22.75
N ILE A 110 -5.47 11.65 21.47
CA ILE A 110 -5.69 10.56 20.50
C ILE A 110 -4.35 10.18 19.91
N TYR A 111 -4.19 8.89 19.51
CA TYR A 111 -2.98 8.45 18.83
C TYR A 111 -3.19 8.46 17.32
N GLU A 112 -2.39 9.24 16.63
CA GLU A 112 -2.30 9.24 15.17
C GLU A 112 -1.20 8.27 14.73
N PHE A 113 -1.53 7.39 13.78
CA PHE A 113 -0.58 6.43 13.21
C PHE A 113 -0.17 6.88 11.81
N ASN A 114 1.13 7.02 11.61
CA ASN A 114 1.71 7.31 10.31
C ASN A 114 2.61 6.16 9.86
N VAL A 115 2.52 5.77 8.60
CA VAL A 115 3.27 4.66 8.02
C VAL A 115 4.23 5.18 6.96
N LEU A 116 5.52 4.98 7.19
CA LEU A 116 6.57 5.24 6.20
C LEU A 116 6.96 3.91 5.57
N THR A 117 6.45 3.64 4.38
CA THR A 117 6.65 2.38 3.68
C THR A 117 8.05 2.27 3.08
N ILE A 118 8.65 1.10 3.21
CA ILE A 118 9.88 0.70 2.55
C ILE A 118 9.58 -0.61 1.81
N ASP A 119 9.89 -0.64 0.53
CA ASP A 119 9.67 -1.81 -0.31
C ASP A 119 10.94 -2.65 -0.39
N THR A 120 10.78 -3.97 -0.49
CA THR A 120 11.89 -4.91 -0.66
C THR A 120 11.51 -6.06 -1.59
N ASP A 121 12.49 -6.60 -2.29
CA ASP A 121 12.37 -7.82 -3.07
C ASP A 121 12.73 -9.08 -2.25
N ASP A 122 13.32 -8.90 -1.07
CA ASP A 122 13.84 -9.99 -0.25
C ASP A 122 12.81 -10.54 0.74
N ASN A 123 12.77 -11.86 0.88
CA ASN A 123 12.11 -12.52 2.00
C ASN A 123 12.93 -12.30 3.27
N TYR A 124 12.32 -11.66 4.24
CA TYR A 124 12.99 -11.27 5.47
C TYR A 124 13.07 -12.42 6.49
N ASP A 125 14.25 -12.61 7.05
CA ASP A 125 14.45 -13.58 8.13
C ASP A 125 14.00 -13.00 9.48
N PHE A 126 13.04 -13.67 10.13
CA PHE A 126 12.46 -13.25 11.41
C PHE A 126 13.29 -13.65 12.63
N GLN A 127 14.48 -14.22 12.46
CA GLN A 127 15.28 -14.71 13.58
C GLN A 127 15.83 -13.58 14.47
N ASN A 128 16.00 -12.38 13.93
CA ASN A 128 16.42 -11.21 14.70
C ASN A 128 15.20 -10.43 15.20
N LYS A 129 15.02 -10.35 16.50
CA LYS A 129 13.96 -9.53 17.10
C LYS A 129 14.17 -8.05 16.74
N PRO A 130 13.22 -7.41 16.08
CA PRO A 130 13.31 -6.00 15.78
C PRO A 130 13.29 -5.16 17.07
N GLN A 131 14.00 -4.05 17.08
CA GLN A 131 14.02 -3.14 18.22
C GLN A 131 12.99 -2.02 18.04
N ILE A 132 12.30 -1.67 19.11
CA ILE A 132 11.43 -0.49 19.15
C ILE A 132 12.32 0.74 19.28
N ILE A 133 12.16 1.68 18.36
CA ILE A 133 12.87 2.97 18.41
C ILE A 133 11.95 3.95 19.15
N LEU A 134 12.28 4.24 20.39
CA LEU A 134 11.67 5.34 21.12
C LEU A 134 12.29 6.63 20.59
N LYS A 135 11.53 7.48 19.93
CA LYS A 135 11.91 8.85 19.71
C LYS A 135 11.63 9.61 21.01
N GLY A 136 12.66 9.83 21.77
CA GLY A 136 12.62 10.78 22.86
C GLY A 136 12.32 12.18 22.33
N GLU A 137 11.55 12.88 23.03
CA GLU A 137 11.23 14.29 23.14
C GLU A 137 11.79 15.26 22.10
#